data_7e2ebd94f1355dbf2f6999caf81a7636
#
_entry.id   7e2ebd94f1355dbf2f6999caf81a7636
#
_cell.length_a   1.000
_cell.length_b   1.000
_cell.length_c   1.000
_cell.angle_alpha   90.00
_cell.angle_beta   90.00
_cell.angle_gamma   90.00
#
_symmetry.space_group_name_H-M   'P 1'
#
loop_
_entity.id
_entity.type
_entity.pdbx_description
1 polymer ?
#
loop_
_entity_poly.entity_id
_entity_poly.type
_entity_poly.pdbx_seq_one_letter_code
_entity_poly.pdbx_strand_id
1 'polypeptide(L)'
;KHAEHRMLMGSLLTFKRLKQNEEYLHGLSEMLIDRFIDKGSCDIVPEFAHATTVYAISDLMGIPMEDRAILLEQIGAPPSQVQGDAPLKVGPDPLVAMKPLFDAYLHDRLANPRGDLMSELVHARFKDGTSPDFDTLSNLARFLFGAGQDTTSRLIAMGVLVLGERPDLQERLRAEPDRIPDFIEETLRYDGPVKVAYRLATRDTAIGDLAIAAGTILTVCYAAAS
;
A
#
# COMPACT_ATOMS: atom_id res chain seq x y z
N LYS A 1 17.27 -14.42 2.86
CA LYS A 1 15.81 -14.38 3.17
C LYS A 1 15.17 -13.05 2.75
N HIS A 2 15.52 -11.88 3.30
CA HIS A 2 14.91 -10.58 2.92
C HIS A 2 15.05 -10.24 1.42
N ALA A 3 16.26 -10.41 0.85
CA ALA A 3 16.51 -10.17 -0.58
C ALA A 3 15.70 -11.09 -1.50
N GLU A 4 15.49 -12.33 -1.12
CA GLU A 4 14.67 -13.32 -1.84
C GLU A 4 13.20 -12.94 -1.82
N HIS A 5 12.66 -12.58 -0.65
CA HIS A 5 11.28 -12.11 -0.53
C HIS A 5 11.04 -10.84 -1.36
N ARG A 6 11.97 -9.88 -1.31
CA ARG A 6 11.89 -8.65 -2.13
C ARG A 6 11.90 -8.96 -3.63
N MET A 7 12.68 -9.94 -4.05
CA MET A 7 12.72 -10.37 -5.46
C MET A 7 11.39 -10.98 -5.89
N LEU A 8 10.80 -11.88 -5.07
CA LEU A 8 9.47 -12.44 -5.35
C LEU A 8 8.41 -11.33 -5.47
N MET A 9 8.36 -10.41 -4.51
CA MET A 9 7.42 -9.29 -4.55
C MET A 9 7.59 -8.41 -5.79
N GLY A 10 8.84 -8.11 -6.17
CA GLY A 10 9.15 -7.30 -7.35
C GLY A 10 8.74 -7.96 -8.67
N SER A 11 8.71 -9.30 -8.74
CA SER A 11 8.26 -10.02 -9.94
C SER A 11 6.75 -10.01 -10.12
N LEU A 12 5.98 -9.80 -9.05
CA LEU A 12 4.51 -9.78 -9.07
C LEU A 12 3.95 -8.44 -9.57
N LEU A 13 4.61 -7.31 -9.25
CA LEU A 13 4.16 -5.96 -9.59
C LEU A 13 4.88 -5.46 -10.85
N THR A 14 4.44 -5.94 -12.01
CA THR A 14 5.01 -5.52 -13.29
C THR A 14 4.28 -4.30 -13.86
N PHE A 15 5.00 -3.44 -14.60
CA PHE A 15 4.41 -2.29 -15.29
C PHE A 15 3.24 -2.69 -16.21
N LYS A 16 3.37 -3.84 -16.90
CA LYS A 16 2.31 -4.36 -17.77
C LYS A 16 1.01 -4.61 -16.99
N ARG A 17 1.09 -5.20 -15.80
CA ARG A 17 -0.07 -5.48 -14.95
C ARG A 17 -0.69 -4.19 -14.43
N LEU A 18 0.12 -3.25 -13.98
CA LEU A 18 -0.36 -1.95 -13.51
C LEU A 18 -1.11 -1.21 -14.62
N LYS A 19 -0.59 -1.23 -15.84
CA LYS A 19 -1.25 -0.62 -16.98
C LYS A 19 -2.57 -1.32 -17.36
N GLN A 20 -2.64 -2.65 -17.24
CA GLN A 20 -3.89 -3.39 -17.49
C GLN A 20 -5.00 -3.05 -16.48
N ASN A 21 -4.62 -2.59 -15.28
CA ASN A 21 -5.58 -2.20 -14.24
C ASN A 21 -6.06 -0.74 -14.36
N GLU A 22 -5.53 0.03 -15.30
CA GLU A 22 -5.81 1.47 -15.43
C GLU A 22 -7.29 1.74 -15.70
N GLU A 23 -7.91 1.02 -16.63
CA GLU A 23 -9.34 1.14 -16.95
C GLU A 23 -10.24 0.82 -15.75
N TYR A 24 -9.90 -0.24 -15.01
CA TYR A 24 -10.59 -0.58 -13.77
C TYR A 24 -10.49 0.55 -12.73
N LEU A 25 -9.30 1.14 -12.56
CA LEU A 25 -9.09 2.24 -11.61
C LEU A 25 -9.85 3.50 -11.98
N HIS A 26 -9.99 3.82 -13.26
CA HIS A 26 -10.85 4.90 -13.72
C HIS A 26 -12.30 4.66 -13.34
N GLY A 27 -12.87 3.52 -13.73
CA GLY A 27 -14.26 3.18 -13.39
C GLY A 27 -14.52 3.09 -11.89
N LEU A 28 -13.54 2.59 -11.12
CA LEU A 28 -13.61 2.58 -9.66
C LEU A 28 -13.66 3.99 -9.07
N SER A 29 -12.83 4.89 -9.58
CA SER A 29 -12.77 6.28 -9.11
C SER A 29 -14.09 7.01 -9.40
N GLU A 30 -14.66 6.85 -10.59
CA GLU A 30 -15.96 7.40 -10.96
C GLU A 30 -17.07 6.86 -10.04
N MET A 31 -17.15 5.55 -9.87
CA MET A 31 -18.13 4.91 -8.99
C MET A 31 -18.04 5.42 -7.54
N LEU A 32 -16.85 5.66 -7.03
CA LEU A 32 -16.67 6.15 -5.66
C LEU A 32 -17.06 7.63 -5.55
N ILE A 33 -16.76 8.46 -6.55
CA ILE A 33 -17.15 9.87 -6.60
C ILE A 33 -18.67 10.00 -6.67
N ASP A 34 -19.34 9.19 -7.46
CA ASP A 34 -20.81 9.18 -7.61
C ASP A 34 -21.54 8.94 -6.28
N ARG A 35 -20.90 8.29 -5.30
CA ARG A 35 -21.52 8.05 -3.98
C ARG A 35 -21.72 9.32 -3.15
N PHE A 36 -20.95 10.36 -3.41
CA PHE A 36 -20.99 11.60 -2.62
C PHE A 36 -21.15 12.88 -3.44
N ILE A 37 -21.08 12.83 -4.77
CA ILE A 37 -21.13 14.04 -5.59
C ILE A 37 -22.42 14.83 -5.37
N ASP A 38 -23.56 14.14 -5.27
CA ASP A 38 -24.87 14.77 -5.00
C ASP A 38 -25.00 15.33 -3.60
N LYS A 39 -24.21 14.82 -2.64
CA LYS A 39 -24.17 15.34 -1.27
C LYS A 39 -23.41 16.67 -1.18
N GLY A 40 -22.55 16.97 -2.18
CA GLY A 40 -21.70 18.16 -2.21
C GLY A 40 -20.57 18.18 -1.18
N SER A 41 -20.37 17.09 -0.41
CA SER A 41 -19.29 16.93 0.56
C SER A 41 -19.01 15.45 0.86
N CYS A 42 -17.76 15.16 1.25
CA CYS A 42 -17.37 13.82 1.70
C CYS A 42 -16.24 13.91 2.73
N ASP A 43 -16.05 12.85 3.50
CA ASP A 43 -14.77 12.60 4.16
C ASP A 43 -13.85 11.84 3.18
N ILE A 44 -12.89 12.56 2.60
CA ILE A 44 -12.05 12.05 1.51
C ILE A 44 -11.25 10.80 1.90
N VAL A 45 -10.88 10.66 3.18
CA VAL A 45 -10.06 9.53 3.62
C VAL A 45 -10.85 8.22 3.61
N PRO A 46 -11.93 8.04 4.38
CA PRO A 46 -12.69 6.80 4.39
C PRO A 46 -13.55 6.60 3.14
N GLU A 47 -14.18 7.65 2.60
CA GLU A 47 -15.17 7.52 1.53
C GLU A 47 -14.53 7.37 0.14
N PHE A 48 -13.29 7.85 -0.04
CA PHE A 48 -12.60 7.78 -1.32
C PHE A 48 -11.22 7.12 -1.24
N ALA A 49 -10.27 7.68 -0.49
CA ALA A 49 -8.87 7.24 -0.54
C ALA A 49 -8.69 5.78 -0.07
N HIS A 50 -9.23 5.41 1.10
CA HIS A 50 -9.18 4.03 1.60
C HIS A 50 -9.98 3.07 0.70
N ALA A 51 -11.17 3.47 0.26
CA ALA A 51 -11.99 2.64 -0.61
C ALA A 51 -11.28 2.37 -1.95
N THR A 52 -10.69 3.41 -2.57
CA THR A 52 -9.93 3.27 -3.82
C THR A 52 -8.79 2.27 -3.66
N THR A 53 -7.98 2.40 -2.63
CA THR A 53 -6.78 1.56 -2.46
C THR A 53 -7.11 0.13 -2.07
N VAL A 54 -8.09 -0.08 -1.18
CA VAL A 54 -8.53 -1.42 -0.79
C VAL A 54 -9.12 -2.16 -1.98
N TYR A 55 -9.98 -1.51 -2.77
CA TYR A 55 -10.57 -2.15 -3.94
C TYR A 55 -9.55 -2.41 -5.05
N ALA A 56 -8.63 -1.47 -5.29
CA ALA A 56 -7.57 -1.62 -6.28
C ALA A 56 -6.63 -2.79 -5.96
N ILE A 57 -6.12 -2.87 -4.73
CA ILE A 57 -5.23 -3.98 -4.34
C ILE A 57 -5.98 -5.30 -4.26
N SER A 58 -7.25 -5.29 -3.84
CA SER A 58 -8.09 -6.49 -3.81
C SER A 58 -8.32 -7.04 -5.21
N ASP A 59 -8.55 -6.18 -6.20
CA ASP A 59 -8.72 -6.57 -7.60
C ASP A 59 -7.45 -7.22 -8.14
N LEU A 60 -6.30 -6.58 -7.96
CA LEU A 60 -5.00 -7.12 -8.37
C LEU A 60 -4.70 -8.48 -7.73
N MET A 61 -5.09 -8.68 -6.48
CA MET A 61 -4.88 -9.92 -5.75
C MET A 61 -5.95 -10.99 -6.05
N GLY A 62 -7.01 -10.64 -6.77
CA GLY A 62 -8.13 -11.54 -7.08
C GLY A 62 -9.02 -11.83 -5.86
N ILE A 63 -9.12 -10.90 -4.91
CA ILE A 63 -10.00 -11.01 -3.75
C ILE A 63 -11.45 -10.80 -4.22
N PRO A 64 -12.39 -11.70 -3.83
CA PRO A 64 -13.80 -11.59 -4.17
C PRO A 64 -14.42 -10.24 -3.78
N MET A 65 -15.37 -9.77 -4.57
CA MET A 65 -16.02 -8.47 -4.34
C MET A 65 -16.76 -8.41 -3.00
N GLU A 66 -17.39 -9.51 -2.63
CA GLU A 66 -18.13 -9.68 -1.37
C GLU A 66 -17.26 -9.52 -0.11
N ASP A 67 -15.97 -9.85 -0.20
CA ASP A 67 -15.04 -9.78 0.94
C ASP A 67 -14.38 -8.40 1.07
N ARG A 68 -14.44 -7.57 0.02
CA ARG A 68 -13.75 -6.27 -0.01
C ARG A 68 -14.30 -5.28 1.03
N ALA A 69 -15.59 -5.36 1.34
CA ALA A 69 -16.20 -4.53 2.38
C ALA A 69 -15.66 -4.88 3.78
N ILE A 70 -15.47 -6.17 4.08
CA ILE A 70 -14.89 -6.64 5.34
C ILE A 70 -13.45 -6.13 5.48
N LEU A 71 -12.66 -6.20 4.42
CA LEU A 71 -11.29 -5.72 4.41
C LEU A 71 -11.22 -4.20 4.62
N LEU A 72 -12.14 -3.46 4.00
CA LEU A 72 -12.23 -2.01 4.18
C LEU A 72 -12.57 -1.64 5.63
N GLU A 73 -13.50 -2.34 6.26
CA GLU A 73 -13.87 -2.14 7.65
C GLU A 73 -12.69 -2.42 8.60
N GLN A 74 -11.98 -3.52 8.39
CA GLN A 74 -10.84 -3.90 9.23
C GLN A 74 -9.67 -2.91 9.15
N ILE A 75 -9.43 -2.30 7.99
CA ILE A 75 -8.37 -1.30 7.79
C ILE A 75 -8.83 0.08 8.28
N GLY A 76 -10.07 0.43 8.04
CA GLY A 76 -10.66 1.73 8.39
C GLY A 76 -10.88 1.94 9.90
N ALA A 77 -10.63 0.91 10.72
CA ALA A 77 -10.67 1.08 12.18
C ALA A 77 -9.65 2.15 12.60
N PRO A 78 -10.08 3.27 13.22
CA PRO A 78 -9.14 4.32 13.60
C PRO A 78 -8.09 3.74 14.54
N PRO A 79 -6.81 4.10 14.37
CA PRO A 79 -5.81 3.78 15.37
C PRO A 79 -6.33 4.29 16.71
N SER A 80 -6.28 3.45 17.75
CA SER A 80 -6.75 3.79 19.10
C SER A 80 -6.25 5.18 19.44
N GLN A 81 -7.18 6.11 19.68
CA GLN A 81 -6.91 7.53 19.83
C GLN A 81 -5.79 7.76 20.84
N VAL A 82 -4.75 8.44 20.42
CA VAL A 82 -3.71 8.95 21.33
C VAL A 82 -4.34 10.12 22.07
N GLN A 83 -4.83 9.88 23.26
CA GLN A 83 -5.23 10.93 24.18
C GLN A 83 -4.07 11.23 25.15
N GLY A 84 -3.38 12.36 24.92
CA GLY A 84 -2.36 12.88 25.82
C GLY A 84 -1.04 12.07 25.81
N ASP A 85 -0.23 12.23 26.88
CA ASP A 85 1.09 11.61 27.06
C ASP A 85 1.04 10.11 27.41
N ALA A 86 -0.10 9.45 27.25
CA ALA A 86 -0.21 8.00 27.47
C ALA A 86 0.57 7.22 26.40
N PRO A 87 1.28 6.16 26.78
CA PRO A 87 1.99 5.32 25.79
C PRO A 87 0.98 4.81 24.76
N LEU A 88 1.34 4.92 23.48
CA LEU A 88 0.60 4.37 22.35
C LEU A 88 0.20 2.92 22.64
N LYS A 89 -1.06 2.66 22.93
CA LYS A 89 -1.60 1.31 22.88
C LYS A 89 -1.75 0.97 21.41
N VAL A 90 -0.73 0.35 20.85
CA VAL A 90 -0.81 -0.25 19.51
C VAL A 90 -1.86 -1.36 19.62
N GLY A 91 -2.99 -1.19 18.96
CA GLY A 91 -3.98 -2.26 18.80
C GLY A 91 -3.36 -3.47 18.08
N PRO A 92 -4.04 -4.63 18.06
CA PRO A 92 -3.56 -5.76 17.28
C PRO A 92 -3.39 -5.33 15.82
N ASP A 93 -2.27 -5.73 15.21
CA ASP A 93 -1.98 -5.46 13.81
C ASP A 93 -3.14 -6.02 12.93
N PRO A 94 -3.86 -5.18 12.18
CA PRO A 94 -4.96 -5.64 11.31
C PRO A 94 -4.54 -6.75 10.35
N LEU A 95 -3.29 -6.72 9.87
CA LEU A 95 -2.75 -7.76 8.99
C LEU A 95 -2.64 -9.13 9.68
N VAL A 96 -2.47 -9.16 11.01
CA VAL A 96 -2.50 -10.42 11.78
C VAL A 96 -3.92 -10.95 11.87
N ALA A 97 -4.91 -10.09 12.09
CA ALA A 97 -6.32 -10.49 12.14
C ALA A 97 -6.82 -11.03 10.79
N MET A 98 -6.26 -10.56 9.68
CA MET A 98 -6.61 -11.02 8.32
C MET A 98 -6.00 -12.37 7.95
N LYS A 99 -5.11 -12.96 8.78
CA LYS A 99 -4.40 -14.20 8.42
C LYS A 99 -5.33 -15.33 7.98
N PRO A 100 -6.42 -15.66 8.70
CA PRO A 100 -7.30 -16.76 8.28
C PRO A 100 -7.94 -16.57 6.91
N LEU A 101 -8.31 -15.33 6.59
CA LEU A 101 -8.91 -14.97 5.30
C LEU A 101 -7.91 -15.13 4.16
N PHE A 102 -6.70 -14.59 4.33
CA PHE A 102 -5.64 -14.71 3.32
C PHE A 102 -5.16 -16.16 3.14
N ASP A 103 -5.09 -16.94 4.22
CA ASP A 103 -4.77 -18.36 4.14
C ASP A 103 -5.83 -19.12 3.31
N ALA A 104 -7.11 -18.81 3.49
CA ALA A 104 -8.19 -19.40 2.69
C ALA A 104 -8.05 -19.07 1.20
N TYR A 105 -7.74 -17.83 0.84
CA TYR A 105 -7.48 -17.44 -0.55
C TYR A 105 -6.29 -18.18 -1.14
N LEU A 106 -5.18 -18.28 -0.41
CA LEU A 106 -3.99 -18.98 -0.89
C LEU A 106 -4.25 -20.47 -1.09
N HIS A 107 -4.98 -21.12 -0.18
CA HIS A 107 -5.39 -22.52 -0.36
C HIS A 107 -6.29 -22.71 -1.58
N ASP A 108 -7.27 -21.81 -1.80
CA ASP A 108 -8.08 -21.84 -3.02
C ASP A 108 -7.21 -21.71 -4.28
N ARG A 109 -6.23 -20.80 -4.30
CA ARG A 109 -5.35 -20.59 -5.46
C ARG A 109 -4.37 -21.72 -5.71
N LEU A 110 -3.99 -22.48 -4.69
CA LEU A 110 -3.23 -23.72 -4.86
C LEU A 110 -4.05 -24.80 -5.57
N ALA A 111 -5.35 -24.88 -5.26
CA ALA A 111 -6.26 -25.86 -5.87
C ALA A 111 -6.83 -25.38 -7.21
N ASN A 112 -7.13 -24.08 -7.33
CA ASN A 112 -7.82 -23.45 -8.46
C ASN A 112 -7.05 -22.21 -8.93
N PRO A 113 -5.94 -22.36 -9.66
CA PRO A 113 -5.15 -21.22 -10.16
C PRO A 113 -5.97 -20.30 -11.06
N ARG A 114 -5.77 -18.97 -10.90
CA ARG A 114 -6.37 -17.91 -11.71
C ARG A 114 -5.29 -16.95 -12.23
N GLY A 115 -5.68 -15.94 -13.00
CA GLY A 115 -4.75 -14.92 -13.50
C GLY A 115 -4.45 -13.77 -12.52
N ASP A 116 -4.52 -14.03 -11.21
CA ASP A 116 -4.35 -13.04 -10.16
C ASP A 116 -2.99 -13.15 -9.45
N LEU A 117 -2.64 -12.11 -8.66
CA LEU A 117 -1.39 -12.07 -7.92
C LEU A 117 -1.24 -13.20 -6.90
N MET A 118 -2.34 -13.62 -6.27
CA MET A 118 -2.28 -14.73 -5.30
C MET A 118 -1.91 -16.04 -5.97
N SER A 119 -2.45 -16.31 -7.16
CA SER A 119 -2.10 -17.50 -7.94
C SER A 119 -0.62 -17.50 -8.36
N GLU A 120 -0.09 -16.34 -8.76
CA GLU A 120 1.33 -16.23 -9.07
C GLU A 120 2.19 -16.41 -7.82
N LEU A 121 1.78 -15.85 -6.69
CA LEU A 121 2.50 -15.96 -5.43
C LEU A 121 2.62 -17.41 -4.95
N VAL A 122 1.54 -18.21 -4.98
CA VAL A 122 1.58 -19.61 -4.53
C VAL A 122 2.40 -20.51 -5.45
N HIS A 123 2.61 -20.10 -6.71
CA HIS A 123 3.44 -20.82 -7.68
C HIS A 123 4.84 -20.21 -7.82
N ALA A 124 5.15 -19.15 -7.06
CA ALA A 124 6.45 -18.50 -7.13
C ALA A 124 7.58 -19.43 -6.65
N ARG A 125 8.78 -19.20 -7.19
CA ARG A 125 10.00 -19.95 -6.85
C ARG A 125 11.12 -18.97 -6.51
N PHE A 126 11.95 -19.36 -5.55
CA PHE A 126 13.23 -18.70 -5.34
C PHE A 126 14.20 -19.00 -6.49
N LYS A 127 15.33 -18.29 -6.54
CA LYS A 127 16.34 -18.46 -7.59
C LYS A 127 16.92 -19.87 -7.64
N ASP A 128 16.94 -20.57 -6.52
CA ASP A 128 17.42 -21.96 -6.40
C ASP A 128 16.36 -23.00 -6.82
N GLY A 129 15.17 -22.54 -7.25
CA GLY A 129 14.06 -23.39 -7.68
C GLY A 129 13.15 -23.87 -6.53
N THR A 130 13.50 -23.60 -5.27
CA THR A 130 12.67 -23.98 -4.12
C THR A 130 11.41 -23.09 -4.01
N SER A 131 10.36 -23.64 -3.40
CA SER A 131 9.13 -22.89 -3.09
C SER A 131 9.24 -22.24 -1.72
N PRO A 132 8.67 -21.03 -1.54
CA PRO A 132 8.40 -20.53 -0.21
C PRO A 132 7.50 -21.50 0.58
N ASP A 133 7.71 -21.59 1.89
CA ASP A 133 6.74 -22.24 2.77
C ASP A 133 5.42 -21.47 2.86
N PHE A 134 4.34 -22.14 3.31
CA PHE A 134 3.01 -21.54 3.31
C PHE A 134 2.91 -20.32 4.22
N ASP A 135 3.57 -20.32 5.39
CA ASP A 135 3.59 -19.16 6.28
C ASP A 135 4.32 -17.97 5.65
N THR A 136 5.37 -18.21 4.89
CA THR A 136 6.04 -17.18 4.10
C THR A 136 5.09 -16.61 3.05
N LEU A 137 4.37 -17.45 2.30
CA LEU A 137 3.37 -17.01 1.31
C LEU A 137 2.26 -16.17 1.97
N SER A 138 1.70 -16.63 3.08
CA SER A 138 0.68 -15.93 3.86
C SER A 138 1.17 -14.56 4.34
N ASN A 139 2.39 -14.48 4.85
CA ASN A 139 2.99 -13.22 5.27
C ASN A 139 3.23 -12.26 4.10
N LEU A 140 3.72 -12.76 2.96
CA LEU A 140 3.94 -11.94 1.76
C LEU A 140 2.64 -11.41 1.18
N ALA A 141 1.58 -12.22 1.13
CA ALA A 141 0.27 -11.80 0.64
C ALA A 141 -0.33 -10.67 1.50
N ARG A 142 -0.33 -10.83 2.82
CA ARG A 142 -0.81 -9.80 3.75
C ARG A 142 0.04 -8.54 3.72
N PHE A 143 1.36 -8.69 3.64
CA PHE A 143 2.27 -7.56 3.51
C PHE A 143 2.02 -6.78 2.21
N LEU A 144 1.82 -7.48 1.08
CA LEU A 144 1.52 -6.85 -0.21
C LEU A 144 0.23 -6.03 -0.13
N PHE A 145 -0.81 -6.61 0.46
CA PHE A 145 -2.09 -5.93 0.68
C PHE A 145 -1.92 -4.66 1.53
N GLY A 146 -1.31 -4.77 2.72
CA GLY A 146 -1.13 -3.63 3.61
C GLY A 146 -0.21 -2.55 3.04
N ALA A 147 0.89 -2.94 2.39
CA ALA A 147 1.83 -1.98 1.80
C ALA A 147 1.20 -1.20 0.63
N GLY A 148 0.37 -1.85 -0.18
CA GLY A 148 -0.31 -1.21 -1.32
C GLY A 148 -1.45 -0.29 -0.89
N GLN A 149 -2.07 -0.57 0.24
CA GLN A 149 -3.24 0.16 0.71
C GLN A 149 -2.87 1.46 1.46
N ASP A 150 -2.11 1.39 2.54
CA ASP A 150 -1.89 2.53 3.46
C ASP A 150 -1.12 3.69 2.81
N THR A 151 -0.05 3.40 2.11
CA THR A 151 0.80 4.44 1.51
C THR A 151 0.08 5.20 0.41
N THR A 152 -0.66 4.50 -0.44
CA THR A 152 -1.38 5.11 -1.57
C THR A 152 -2.59 5.91 -1.09
N SER A 153 -3.32 5.43 -0.08
CA SER A 153 -4.46 6.20 0.48
C SER A 153 -4.01 7.53 1.10
N ARG A 154 -2.88 7.53 1.80
CA ARG A 154 -2.28 8.77 2.34
C ARG A 154 -1.85 9.72 1.23
N LEU A 155 -1.26 9.23 0.17
CA LEU A 155 -0.86 10.07 -0.97
C LEU A 155 -2.08 10.69 -1.66
N ILE A 156 -3.16 9.92 -1.87
CA ILE A 156 -4.42 10.45 -2.42
C ILE A 156 -4.96 11.56 -1.50
N ALA A 157 -5.04 11.32 -0.19
CA ALA A 157 -5.55 12.31 0.76
C ALA A 157 -4.71 13.60 0.76
N MET A 158 -3.38 13.48 0.72
CA MET A 158 -2.49 14.64 0.64
C MET A 158 -2.64 15.41 -0.68
N GLY A 159 -2.71 14.70 -1.81
CA GLY A 159 -2.95 15.34 -3.11
C GLY A 159 -4.27 16.12 -3.13
N VAL A 160 -5.35 15.54 -2.59
CA VAL A 160 -6.64 16.22 -2.50
C VAL A 160 -6.60 17.41 -1.55
N LEU A 161 -5.89 17.31 -0.41
CA LEU A 161 -5.70 18.43 0.52
C LEU A 161 -5.00 19.60 -0.16
N VAL A 162 -3.88 19.34 -0.84
CA VAL A 162 -3.13 20.38 -1.60
C VAL A 162 -4.02 21.02 -2.67
N LEU A 163 -4.80 20.23 -3.40
CA LEU A 163 -5.72 20.75 -4.41
C LEU A 163 -6.86 21.57 -3.78
N GLY A 164 -7.34 21.18 -2.59
CA GLY A 164 -8.35 21.94 -1.84
C GLY A 164 -7.85 23.32 -1.41
N GLU A 165 -6.58 23.42 -1.04
CA GLU A 165 -5.94 24.68 -0.62
C GLU A 165 -5.45 25.53 -1.79
N ARG A 166 -5.31 24.97 -3.00
CA ARG A 166 -4.73 25.60 -4.19
C ARG A 166 -5.65 25.51 -5.40
N PRO A 167 -6.70 26.35 -5.48
CA PRO A 167 -7.58 26.40 -6.66
C PRO A 167 -6.85 26.67 -7.97
N ASP A 168 -5.76 27.46 -7.94
CA ASP A 168 -4.90 27.72 -9.07
C ASP A 168 -4.25 26.46 -9.67
N LEU A 169 -3.86 25.50 -8.79
CA LEU A 169 -3.37 24.19 -9.25
C LEU A 169 -4.49 23.34 -9.85
N GLN A 170 -5.69 23.40 -9.30
CA GLN A 170 -6.83 22.68 -9.88
C GLN A 170 -7.11 23.13 -11.30
N GLU A 171 -7.17 24.47 -11.53
CA GLU A 171 -7.39 25.06 -12.86
C GLU A 171 -6.28 24.65 -13.82
N ARG A 172 -5.03 24.74 -13.37
CA ARG A 172 -3.87 24.38 -14.19
C ARG A 172 -3.87 22.90 -14.59
N LEU A 173 -4.13 21.99 -13.65
CA LEU A 173 -4.16 20.53 -13.94
C LEU A 173 -5.35 20.15 -14.83
N ARG A 174 -6.48 20.88 -14.77
CA ARG A 174 -7.57 20.69 -15.72
C ARG A 174 -7.21 21.16 -17.13
N ALA A 175 -6.45 22.24 -17.23
CA ALA A 175 -5.98 22.78 -18.53
C ALA A 175 -4.82 21.95 -19.11
N GLU A 176 -3.97 21.37 -18.27
CA GLU A 176 -2.77 20.65 -18.63
C GLU A 176 -2.74 19.25 -17.97
N PRO A 177 -3.61 18.26 -18.35
CA PRO A 177 -3.69 16.95 -17.69
C PRO A 177 -2.37 16.17 -17.71
N ASP A 178 -1.51 16.39 -18.70
CA ASP A 178 -0.18 15.76 -18.80
C ASP A 178 0.75 16.16 -17.65
N ARG A 179 0.40 17.19 -16.87
CA ARG A 179 1.13 17.61 -15.66
C ARG A 179 0.70 16.88 -14.38
N ILE A 180 -0.32 16.04 -14.44
CA ILE A 180 -0.77 15.26 -13.27
C ILE A 180 0.35 14.36 -12.70
N PRO A 181 1.15 13.66 -13.51
CA PRO A 181 2.30 12.90 -12.99
C PRO A 181 3.31 13.79 -12.22
N ASP A 182 3.63 14.98 -12.75
CA ASP A 182 4.54 15.93 -12.07
C ASP A 182 3.97 16.38 -10.73
N PHE A 183 2.65 16.62 -10.66
CA PHE A 183 1.97 16.98 -9.43
C PHE A 183 2.04 15.85 -8.38
N ILE A 184 1.88 14.60 -8.81
CA ILE A 184 1.99 13.43 -7.91
C ILE A 184 3.42 13.32 -7.36
N GLU A 185 4.45 13.43 -8.21
CA GLU A 185 5.85 13.40 -7.80
C GLU A 185 6.18 14.54 -6.82
N GLU A 186 5.68 15.75 -7.08
CA GLU A 186 5.87 16.89 -6.18
C GLU A 186 5.12 16.70 -4.83
N THR A 187 3.93 16.10 -4.86
CA THR A 187 3.22 15.75 -3.63
C THR A 187 4.01 14.72 -2.80
N LEU A 188 4.60 13.72 -3.46
CA LEU A 188 5.48 12.74 -2.81
C LEU A 188 6.72 13.39 -2.19
N ARG A 189 7.31 14.37 -2.88
CA ARG A 189 8.46 15.12 -2.37
C ARG A 189 8.06 16.01 -1.19
N TYR A 190 6.97 16.79 -1.33
CA TYR A 190 6.53 17.79 -0.35
C TYR A 190 6.06 17.17 0.97
N ASP A 191 5.20 16.15 0.88
CA ASP A 191 4.64 15.48 2.05
C ASP A 191 4.33 13.99 1.77
N GLY A 192 5.33 13.23 1.35
CA GLY A 192 5.19 11.81 1.05
C GLY A 192 4.71 10.99 2.26
N PRO A 193 3.99 9.89 2.04
CA PRO A 193 3.37 9.09 3.10
C PRO A 193 4.38 8.39 4.01
N VAL A 194 5.60 8.13 3.53
CA VAL A 194 6.66 7.45 4.27
C VAL A 194 7.71 8.46 4.68
N LYS A 195 7.71 8.88 5.94
CA LYS A 195 8.66 9.86 6.46
C LYS A 195 10.00 9.24 6.84
N VAL A 196 9.97 8.00 7.33
CA VAL A 196 11.15 7.30 7.81
C VAL A 196 11.13 5.82 7.42
N ALA A 197 12.30 5.22 7.30
CA ALA A 197 12.45 3.77 7.18
C ALA A 197 13.60 3.29 8.05
N TYR A 198 13.49 2.06 8.55
CA TYR A 198 14.49 1.47 9.43
C TYR A 198 15.38 0.50 8.66
N ARG A 199 16.65 0.47 9.03
CA ARG A 199 17.65 -0.48 8.52
C ARG A 199 18.40 -1.09 9.69
N LEU A 200 18.61 -2.40 9.64
CA LEU A 200 19.42 -3.11 10.61
C LEU A 200 20.83 -3.32 10.04
N ALA A 201 21.84 -2.85 10.73
CA ALA A 201 23.23 -3.17 10.39
C ALA A 201 23.48 -4.66 10.66
N THR A 202 23.71 -5.45 9.62
CA THR A 202 23.94 -6.91 9.75
C THR A 202 25.39 -7.26 10.03
N ARG A 203 26.29 -6.29 9.95
CA ARG A 203 27.73 -6.38 10.24
C ARG A 203 28.24 -5.00 10.67
N ASP A 204 29.40 -4.95 11.29
CA ASP A 204 30.07 -3.70 11.55
C ASP A 204 30.33 -2.93 10.25
N THR A 205 29.99 -1.66 10.23
CA THR A 205 30.10 -0.78 9.06
C THR A 205 30.40 0.66 9.52
N ALA A 206 30.46 1.60 8.56
CA ALA A 206 30.57 3.02 8.85
C ALA A 206 29.76 3.85 7.85
N ILE A 207 29.33 5.04 8.26
CA ILE A 207 28.78 6.10 7.41
C ILE A 207 29.65 7.34 7.62
N GLY A 208 30.42 7.73 6.61
CA GLY A 208 31.49 8.69 6.80
C GLY A 208 32.46 8.20 7.89
N ASP A 209 32.75 9.04 8.89
CA ASP A 209 33.64 8.72 10.01
C ASP A 209 32.93 8.05 11.20
N LEU A 210 31.59 7.85 11.11
CA LEU A 210 30.81 7.25 12.19
C LEU A 210 30.82 5.73 12.08
N ALA A 211 31.46 5.05 13.05
CA ALA A 211 31.42 3.59 13.16
C ALA A 211 30.04 3.12 13.64
N ILE A 212 29.52 2.08 13.03
CA ILE A 212 28.20 1.49 13.30
C ILE A 212 28.40 0.00 13.56
N ALA A 213 28.09 -0.43 14.77
CA ALA A 213 28.17 -1.84 15.14
C ALA A 213 27.05 -2.68 14.51
N ALA A 214 27.33 -3.96 14.29
CA ALA A 214 26.32 -4.94 13.93
C ALA A 214 25.18 -4.93 14.96
N GLY A 215 23.93 -5.09 14.51
CA GLY A 215 22.74 -5.01 15.35
C GLY A 215 22.19 -3.60 15.58
N THR A 216 22.90 -2.54 15.16
CA THR A 216 22.41 -1.16 15.26
C THR A 216 21.22 -0.94 14.30
N ILE A 217 20.13 -0.33 14.81
CA ILE A 217 19.01 0.12 14.00
C ILE A 217 19.28 1.55 13.54
N LEU A 218 19.29 1.74 12.23
CA LEU A 218 19.45 3.03 11.57
C LEU A 218 18.08 3.54 11.13
N THR A 219 17.77 4.80 11.43
CA THR A 219 16.59 5.49 10.90
C THR A 219 16.99 6.31 9.68
N VAL A 220 16.47 5.95 8.51
CA VAL A 220 16.61 6.72 7.28
C VAL A 220 15.44 7.69 7.21
N CYS A 221 15.70 8.98 7.32
CA CYS A 221 14.68 10.02 7.30
C CYS A 221 14.51 10.56 5.86
N TYR A 222 13.53 10.06 5.13
CA TYR A 222 13.23 10.54 3.77
C TYR A 222 12.76 12.00 3.77
N ALA A 223 11.97 12.38 4.77
CA ALA A 223 11.47 13.75 4.91
C ALA A 223 12.59 14.81 5.10
N ALA A 224 13.79 14.42 5.46
CA ALA A 224 14.93 15.33 5.59
C ALA A 224 15.71 15.51 4.27
N ALA A 225 15.41 14.70 3.26
CA ALA A 225 16.05 14.71 1.94
C ALA A 225 15.13 15.32 0.85
N SER A 226 13.93 15.74 1.23
CA SER A 226 12.89 16.27 0.35
C SER A 226 13.01 17.77 0.18
#